data_149fa160ecf75dc5e47d4d4e588e4534
#
_entry.id   149fa160ecf75dc5e47d4d4e588e4534
#
_cell.length_a   1.000
_cell.length_b   1.000
_cell.length_c   1.000
_cell.angle_alpha   90.00
_cell.angle_beta   90.00
_cell.angle_gamma   90.00
#
_symmetry.space_group_name_H-M   'P 1'
#
loop_
_entity.id
_entity.type
_entity.pdbx_description
1 polymer ?
#
loop_
_entity_poly.entity_id
_entity_poly.type
_entity_poly.pdbx_seq_one_letter_code
_entity_poly.pdbx_strand_id
1 'polypeptide(L)'
;MMSNIHTNISEWMKMSEETPVIISSRIRLARNLENHVHPLMFPSEQEGYRVINEVQDALPNLTLNRLDTMDQQSKMKLVAKHLVSPELVKQPASAVMLNDDESVSVMINEEDHIRIQALGTDLSLKDLYQRASKIDDELDKALDISYDEHLGYLTTCPTNIGTGMRASVMLHLPGLSIMKRMNRIAQTINRFGFTIRGIYGEGSQVYGHILSLIHI
;
A
#
# COMPACT_ATOMS: atom_id res chain seq x y z
N MET A 1 2.79 -25.51 8.07
CA MET A 1 2.20 -24.82 9.26
C MET A 1 1.31 -23.73 8.73
N MET A 2 0.01 -23.77 8.94
CA MET A 2 -0.90 -22.69 8.56
C MET A 2 -0.55 -21.47 9.39
N SER A 3 -0.12 -20.39 8.73
CA SER A 3 0.08 -19.10 9.39
C SER A 3 -1.26 -18.66 9.95
N ASN A 4 -1.36 -18.51 11.26
CA ASN A 4 -2.48 -17.84 11.90
C ASN A 4 -2.47 -16.39 11.42
N ILE A 5 -3.22 -16.09 10.36
CA ILE A 5 -3.57 -14.72 10.03
C ILE A 5 -4.37 -14.24 11.23
N HIS A 6 -3.71 -13.41 12.03
CA HIS A 6 -4.18 -13.03 13.33
C HIS A 6 -5.62 -12.52 13.28
N THR A 7 -6.46 -13.02 14.19
CA THR A 7 -7.80 -12.49 14.45
C THR A 7 -7.73 -11.08 15.06
N ASN A 8 -6.53 -10.55 15.25
CA ASN A 8 -6.28 -9.26 15.86
C ASN A 8 -6.69 -8.11 14.93
N ILE A 9 -7.19 -7.06 15.55
CA ILE A 9 -7.46 -5.78 14.90
C ILE A 9 -6.11 -5.18 14.50
N SER A 10 -5.91 -4.85 13.22
CA SER A 10 -4.70 -4.18 12.73
C SER A 10 -4.52 -2.82 13.41
N GLU A 11 -3.27 -2.37 13.58
CA GLU A 11 -2.95 -1.13 14.31
C GLU A 11 -3.76 0.08 13.82
N TRP A 12 -3.90 0.25 12.52
CA TRP A 12 -4.62 1.36 11.91
C TRP A 12 -6.15 1.32 12.12
N MET A 13 -6.71 0.18 12.54
CA MET A 13 -8.14 0.01 12.83
C MET A 13 -8.52 0.37 14.27
N LYS A 14 -7.54 0.64 15.13
CA LYS A 14 -7.81 1.07 16.49
C LYS A 14 -8.45 2.45 16.46
N MET A 15 -9.50 2.63 17.25
CA MET A 15 -10.15 3.93 17.35
C MET A 15 -9.21 4.93 18.01
N SER A 16 -9.07 6.10 17.38
CA SER A 16 -8.42 7.24 18.00
C SER A 16 -9.39 8.02 18.90
N GLU A 17 -8.89 8.48 20.02
CA GLU A 17 -9.60 9.39 20.90
C GLU A 17 -9.36 10.87 20.53
N GLU A 18 -8.33 11.15 19.71
CA GLU A 18 -7.89 12.52 19.43
C GLU A 18 -8.67 13.21 18.31
N THR A 19 -9.04 12.48 17.25
CA THR A 19 -9.73 13.09 16.10
C THR A 19 -10.86 12.22 15.55
N PRO A 20 -12.13 12.63 15.75
CA PRO A 20 -13.27 11.86 15.24
C PRO A 20 -13.43 11.89 13.71
N VAL A 21 -12.65 12.71 13.02
CA VAL A 21 -12.72 12.93 11.56
C VAL A 21 -11.67 12.12 10.81
N ILE A 22 -10.46 12.02 11.36
CA ILE A 22 -9.35 11.28 10.73
C ILE A 22 -9.39 9.84 11.24
N ILE A 23 -9.59 8.89 10.34
CA ILE A 23 -9.62 7.46 10.68
C ILE A 23 -8.21 6.91 10.72
N SER A 24 -7.44 7.15 9.64
CA SER A 24 -6.11 6.57 9.47
C SER A 24 -5.28 7.35 8.47
N SER A 25 -3.96 7.16 8.57
CA SER A 25 -2.99 7.65 7.60
C SER A 25 -2.23 6.49 6.98
N ARG A 26 -1.71 6.69 5.77
CA ARG A 26 -0.95 5.69 5.05
C ARG A 26 0.13 6.33 4.19
N ILE A 27 1.33 5.77 4.25
CA ILE A 27 2.43 6.02 3.30
C ILE A 27 2.63 4.78 2.45
N ARG A 28 2.86 4.96 1.16
CA ARG A 28 3.23 3.90 0.20
C ARG A 28 4.46 4.34 -0.57
N LEU A 29 5.40 3.41 -0.77
CA LEU A 29 6.56 3.57 -1.65
C LEU A 29 6.53 2.45 -2.69
N ALA A 30 6.66 2.80 -3.96
CA ALA A 30 6.72 1.87 -5.08
C ALA A 30 8.18 1.73 -5.55
N ARG A 31 8.63 0.49 -5.78
CA ARG A 31 9.99 0.16 -6.23
C ARG A 31 9.96 -0.96 -7.26
N ASN A 32 10.81 -0.83 -8.27
CA ASN A 32 11.09 -1.90 -9.21
C ASN A 32 12.54 -2.36 -9.10
N LEU A 33 12.80 -3.59 -9.49
CA LEU A 33 14.12 -4.19 -9.52
C LEU A 33 14.71 -4.04 -10.93
N GLU A 34 15.99 -3.64 -11.03
CA GLU A 34 16.66 -3.34 -12.29
C GLU A 34 16.76 -4.57 -13.22
N ASN A 35 17.07 -5.73 -12.63
CA ASN A 35 17.37 -6.96 -13.37
C ASN A 35 16.15 -7.87 -13.57
N HIS A 36 14.94 -7.37 -13.35
CA HIS A 36 13.71 -8.13 -13.48
C HIS A 36 12.74 -7.49 -14.48
N VAL A 37 11.99 -8.32 -15.18
CA VAL A 37 10.88 -7.88 -16.02
C VAL A 37 9.73 -7.42 -15.13
N HIS A 38 9.07 -6.34 -15.48
CA HIS A 38 7.93 -5.83 -14.69
C HIS A 38 6.85 -6.88 -14.46
N PRO A 39 6.17 -6.89 -13.28
CA PRO A 39 5.24 -7.95 -12.88
C PRO A 39 4.14 -8.25 -13.89
N LEU A 40 3.59 -7.23 -14.54
CA LEU A 40 2.54 -7.37 -15.57
C LEU A 40 3.04 -8.02 -16.86
N MET A 41 4.35 -8.17 -17.03
CA MET A 41 5.00 -8.71 -18.23
C MET A 41 5.81 -9.97 -17.96
N PHE A 42 5.67 -10.59 -16.79
CA PHE A 42 6.40 -11.81 -16.45
C PHE A 42 6.21 -12.90 -17.51
N PRO A 43 7.30 -13.46 -18.03
CA PRO A 43 7.22 -14.53 -19.02
C PRO A 43 6.72 -15.86 -18.41
N SER A 44 6.85 -16.02 -17.09
CA SER A 44 6.40 -17.18 -16.34
C SER A 44 6.22 -16.82 -14.84
N GLU A 45 5.46 -17.63 -14.12
CA GLU A 45 5.32 -17.49 -12.66
C GLU A 45 6.66 -17.68 -11.92
N GLN A 46 7.61 -18.41 -12.51
CA GLN A 46 8.94 -18.63 -11.93
C GLN A 46 9.70 -17.32 -11.72
N GLU A 47 9.55 -16.37 -12.65
CA GLU A 47 10.15 -15.05 -12.48
C GLU A 47 9.56 -14.30 -11.27
N GLY A 48 8.24 -14.34 -11.10
CA GLY A 48 7.59 -13.79 -9.93
C GLY A 48 8.05 -14.44 -8.63
N TYR A 49 8.27 -15.75 -8.62
CA TYR A 49 8.79 -16.45 -7.43
C TYR A 49 10.24 -16.09 -7.11
N ARG A 50 11.08 -15.78 -8.12
CA ARG A 50 12.44 -15.28 -7.89
C ARG A 50 12.40 -13.96 -7.15
N VAL A 51 11.59 -13.01 -7.63
CA VAL A 51 11.38 -11.71 -6.95
C VAL A 51 10.90 -11.90 -5.51
N ILE A 52 9.92 -12.80 -5.28
CA ILE A 52 9.42 -13.08 -3.92
C ILE A 52 10.54 -13.56 -3.00
N ASN A 53 11.40 -14.48 -3.47
CA ASN A 53 12.48 -15.03 -2.67
C ASN A 53 13.56 -13.97 -2.36
N GLU A 54 13.94 -13.15 -3.34
CA GLU A 54 14.93 -12.08 -3.16
C GLU A 54 14.43 -11.03 -2.14
N VAL A 55 13.16 -10.62 -2.22
CA VAL A 55 12.56 -9.69 -1.25
C VAL A 55 12.44 -10.33 0.14
N GLN A 56 12.12 -11.62 0.22
CA GLN A 56 12.08 -12.35 1.49
C GLN A 56 13.45 -12.39 2.17
N ASP A 57 14.49 -12.66 1.40
CA ASP A 57 15.87 -12.72 1.91
C ASP A 57 16.35 -11.33 2.39
N ALA A 58 15.92 -10.28 1.71
CA ALA A 58 16.23 -8.89 2.08
C ALA A 58 15.50 -8.43 3.36
N LEU A 59 14.33 -8.99 3.68
CA LEU A 59 13.49 -8.56 4.81
C LEU A 59 13.19 -9.73 5.78
N PRO A 60 14.20 -10.34 6.43
CA PRO A 60 14.02 -11.54 7.26
C PRO A 60 13.16 -11.33 8.51
N ASN A 61 12.94 -10.07 8.90
CA ASN A 61 12.15 -9.70 10.09
C ASN A 61 10.63 -9.62 9.79
N LEU A 62 10.22 -9.75 8.54
CA LEU A 62 8.81 -9.74 8.15
C LEU A 62 8.34 -11.16 7.81
N THR A 63 7.07 -11.44 8.11
CA THR A 63 6.45 -12.74 7.81
C THR A 63 5.92 -12.78 6.39
N LEU A 64 6.45 -13.68 5.56
CA LEU A 64 5.99 -13.91 4.20
C LEU A 64 4.65 -14.66 4.18
N ASN A 65 3.71 -14.15 3.42
CA ASN A 65 2.42 -14.74 3.13
C ASN A 65 2.22 -14.82 1.61
N ARG A 66 2.36 -16.01 1.03
CA ARG A 66 2.16 -16.25 -0.40
C ARG A 66 0.67 -16.31 -0.72
N LEU A 67 0.22 -15.46 -1.63
CA LEU A 67 -1.21 -15.35 -1.96
C LEU A 67 -1.69 -16.50 -2.85
N ASP A 68 -0.83 -17.05 -3.70
CA ASP A 68 -1.14 -18.21 -4.56
C ASP A 68 -1.55 -19.47 -3.76
N THR A 69 -0.97 -19.66 -2.57
CA THR A 69 -1.27 -20.81 -1.70
C THR A 69 -2.39 -20.56 -0.67
N MET A 70 -2.90 -19.34 -0.63
CA MET A 70 -3.91 -18.90 0.34
C MET A 70 -5.33 -19.21 -0.12
N ASP A 71 -6.21 -19.59 0.80
CA ASP A 71 -7.63 -19.69 0.54
C ASP A 71 -8.28 -18.31 0.30
N GLN A 72 -9.42 -18.31 -0.39
CA GLN A 72 -10.11 -17.09 -0.78
C GLN A 72 -10.57 -16.25 0.42
N GLN A 73 -10.97 -16.90 1.51
CA GLN A 73 -11.43 -16.18 2.71
C GLN A 73 -10.27 -15.42 3.37
N SER A 74 -9.10 -16.02 3.45
CA SER A 74 -7.88 -15.39 3.98
C SER A 74 -7.43 -14.21 3.09
N LYS A 75 -7.46 -14.36 1.77
CA LYS A 75 -7.21 -13.25 0.83
C LYS A 75 -8.16 -12.07 1.08
N MET A 76 -9.46 -12.35 1.19
CA MET A 76 -10.46 -11.30 1.43
C MET A 76 -10.29 -10.60 2.78
N LYS A 77 -9.83 -11.31 3.82
CA LYS A 77 -9.48 -10.68 5.10
C LYS A 77 -8.33 -9.69 4.96
N LEU A 78 -7.27 -10.03 4.21
CA LEU A 78 -6.16 -9.11 3.95
C LEU A 78 -6.61 -7.86 3.18
N VAL A 79 -7.49 -8.04 2.18
CA VAL A 79 -8.10 -6.92 1.44
C VAL A 79 -8.95 -6.04 2.35
N ALA A 80 -9.81 -6.63 3.18
CA ALA A 80 -10.67 -5.90 4.12
C ALA A 80 -9.86 -5.12 5.15
N LYS A 81 -8.70 -5.65 5.57
CA LYS A 81 -7.72 -4.97 6.42
C LYS A 81 -6.84 -3.95 5.68
N HIS A 82 -7.05 -3.71 4.40
CA HIS A 82 -6.22 -2.84 3.56
C HIS A 82 -4.71 -3.17 3.53
N LEU A 83 -4.34 -4.39 3.89
CA LEU A 83 -2.96 -4.87 3.87
C LEU A 83 -2.51 -5.26 2.47
N VAL A 84 -3.44 -5.65 1.62
CA VAL A 84 -3.22 -5.92 0.19
C VAL A 84 -4.28 -5.22 -0.65
N SER A 85 -3.95 -4.98 -1.93
CA SER A 85 -4.94 -4.48 -2.88
C SER A 85 -5.80 -5.62 -3.46
N PRO A 86 -7.02 -5.31 -3.96
CA PRO A 86 -7.82 -6.28 -4.70
C PRO A 86 -7.12 -6.81 -5.96
N GLU A 87 -6.22 -6.03 -6.55
CA GLU A 87 -5.48 -6.42 -7.76
C GLU A 87 -4.37 -7.44 -7.43
N LEU A 88 -3.64 -7.25 -6.33
CA LEU A 88 -2.59 -8.17 -5.92
C LEU A 88 -3.09 -9.61 -5.74
N VAL A 89 -4.29 -9.79 -5.17
CA VAL A 89 -4.85 -11.14 -4.92
C VAL A 89 -5.24 -11.89 -6.19
N LYS A 90 -5.27 -11.21 -7.33
CA LYS A 90 -5.54 -11.80 -8.65
C LYS A 90 -4.26 -12.26 -9.36
N GLN A 91 -3.09 -11.75 -8.92
CA GLN A 91 -1.81 -12.09 -9.55
C GLN A 91 -1.37 -13.51 -9.17
N PRO A 92 -0.90 -14.33 -10.14
CA PRO A 92 -0.58 -15.74 -9.90
C PRO A 92 0.63 -15.92 -8.98
N ALA A 93 1.70 -15.17 -9.17
CA ALA A 93 2.93 -15.25 -8.37
C ALA A 93 3.07 -13.99 -7.51
N SER A 94 2.21 -13.86 -6.50
CA SER A 94 2.18 -12.70 -5.63
C SER A 94 2.26 -13.07 -4.15
N ALA A 95 2.78 -12.13 -3.36
CA ALA A 95 2.93 -12.30 -1.93
C ALA A 95 2.77 -10.98 -1.17
N VAL A 96 2.60 -11.09 0.13
CA VAL A 96 2.68 -9.95 1.05
C VAL A 96 3.54 -10.34 2.26
N MET A 97 4.43 -9.46 2.67
CA MET A 97 5.16 -9.59 3.92
C MET A 97 4.60 -8.62 4.95
N LEU A 98 4.40 -9.09 6.16
CA LEU A 98 3.76 -8.34 7.25
C LEU A 98 4.64 -8.37 8.50
N ASN A 99 4.62 -7.29 9.26
CA ASN A 99 5.10 -7.28 10.63
C ASN A 99 3.99 -7.76 11.61
N ASP A 100 4.35 -8.00 12.87
CA ASP A 100 3.46 -8.65 13.84
C ASP A 100 2.19 -7.85 14.17
N ASP A 101 2.25 -6.51 14.14
CA ASP A 101 1.12 -5.63 14.44
C ASP A 101 0.34 -5.19 13.20
N GLU A 102 0.73 -5.69 12.02
CA GLU A 102 0.13 -5.35 10.71
C GLU A 102 0.15 -3.85 10.39
N SER A 103 1.08 -3.09 10.98
CA SER A 103 1.29 -1.67 10.66
C SER A 103 2.15 -1.45 9.41
N VAL A 104 2.91 -2.48 9.00
CA VAL A 104 3.70 -2.52 7.78
C VAL A 104 3.28 -3.68 6.91
N SER A 105 3.08 -3.42 5.64
CA SER A 105 2.76 -4.39 4.60
C SER A 105 3.66 -4.14 3.39
N VAL A 106 4.38 -5.16 2.94
CA VAL A 106 5.19 -5.13 1.72
C VAL A 106 4.53 -6.06 0.71
N MET A 107 3.84 -5.48 -0.25
CA MET A 107 3.20 -6.21 -1.36
C MET A 107 4.24 -6.49 -2.44
N ILE A 108 4.24 -7.71 -2.98
CA ILE A 108 5.22 -8.18 -3.97
C ILE A 108 4.48 -8.64 -5.23
N ASN A 109 4.93 -8.12 -6.39
CA ASN A 109 4.41 -8.42 -7.72
C ASN A 109 2.95 -7.99 -7.94
N GLU A 110 2.66 -6.72 -7.69
CA GLU A 110 1.38 -6.12 -8.11
C GLU A 110 1.54 -5.40 -9.46
N GLU A 111 1.52 -4.08 -9.47
CA GLU A 111 1.84 -3.23 -10.61
C GLU A 111 3.36 -3.03 -10.71
N ASP A 112 4.00 -2.75 -9.56
CA ASP A 112 5.44 -2.74 -9.37
C ASP A 112 5.89 -4.00 -8.63
N HIS A 113 7.20 -4.32 -8.67
CA HIS A 113 7.75 -5.48 -7.96
C HIS A 113 7.52 -5.39 -6.46
N ILE A 114 7.69 -4.21 -5.89
CA ILE A 114 7.60 -3.97 -4.44
C ILE A 114 6.74 -2.74 -4.19
N ARG A 115 5.78 -2.88 -3.29
CA ARG A 115 5.02 -1.76 -2.74
C ARG A 115 5.05 -1.83 -1.23
N ILE A 116 5.89 -1.01 -0.63
CA ILE A 116 5.96 -0.82 0.82
C ILE A 116 4.76 0.01 1.25
N GLN A 117 4.08 -0.38 2.30
CA GLN A 117 2.95 0.34 2.86
C GLN A 117 3.08 0.39 4.38
N ALA A 118 3.05 1.58 4.95
CA ALA A 118 2.92 1.82 6.39
C ALA A 118 1.56 2.44 6.69
N LEU A 119 0.85 1.86 7.66
CA LEU A 119 -0.50 2.24 8.08
C LEU A 119 -0.51 2.61 9.56
N GLY A 120 -1.28 3.63 9.92
CA GLY A 120 -1.45 4.03 11.30
C GLY A 120 -2.77 4.77 11.53
N THR A 121 -3.14 4.91 12.79
CA THR A 121 -4.27 5.71 13.22
C THR A 121 -3.96 7.20 13.08
N ASP A 122 -4.97 8.03 13.03
CA ASP A 122 -4.84 9.49 13.02
C ASP A 122 -3.95 10.09 11.92
N LEU A 123 -3.49 11.33 12.14
CA LEU A 123 -2.58 12.04 11.25
C LEU A 123 -1.11 11.77 11.62
N SER A 124 -0.62 10.57 11.31
CA SER A 124 0.72 10.10 11.70
C SER A 124 1.70 9.99 10.51
N LEU A 125 1.51 10.78 9.44
CA LEU A 125 2.25 10.65 8.17
C LEU A 125 3.77 10.68 8.34
N LYS A 126 4.31 11.49 9.25
CA LYS A 126 5.76 11.60 9.47
C LYS A 126 6.34 10.29 10.02
N ASP A 127 5.69 9.71 11.03
CA ASP A 127 6.15 8.46 11.66
C ASP A 127 6.00 7.28 10.69
N LEU A 128 4.91 7.26 9.93
CA LEU A 128 4.68 6.26 8.89
C LEU A 128 5.72 6.36 7.75
N TYR A 129 6.11 7.58 7.36
CA TYR A 129 7.18 7.78 6.41
C TYR A 129 8.51 7.22 6.94
N GLN A 130 8.86 7.48 8.19
CA GLN A 130 10.06 6.93 8.80
C GLN A 130 10.05 5.38 8.85
N ARG A 131 8.89 4.77 9.15
CA ARG A 131 8.73 3.31 9.12
C ARG A 131 8.90 2.74 7.71
N ALA A 132 8.25 3.36 6.72
CA ALA A 132 8.37 2.94 5.33
C ALA A 132 9.78 3.10 4.78
N SER A 133 10.45 4.25 5.07
CA SER A 133 11.82 4.51 4.66
C SER A 133 12.81 3.52 5.24
N LYS A 134 12.62 3.08 6.50
CA LYS A 134 13.49 2.07 7.10
C LYS A 134 13.45 0.74 6.32
N ILE A 135 12.27 0.31 5.90
CA ILE A 135 12.13 -0.89 5.07
C ILE A 135 12.72 -0.67 3.67
N ASP A 136 12.52 0.52 3.11
CA ASP A 136 13.08 0.93 1.81
C ASP A 136 14.62 0.90 1.85
N ASP A 137 15.22 1.43 2.92
CA ASP A 137 16.67 1.41 3.13
C ASP A 137 17.23 -0.02 3.30
N GLU A 138 16.46 -0.95 3.89
CA GLU A 138 16.85 -2.37 4.00
C GLU A 138 16.83 -3.04 2.62
N LEU A 139 15.82 -2.76 1.80
CA LEU A 139 15.71 -3.27 0.43
C LEU A 139 16.81 -2.70 -0.49
N ASP A 140 17.06 -1.38 -0.44
CA ASP A 140 18.06 -0.70 -1.26
C ASP A 140 19.50 -1.20 -1.00
N LYS A 141 19.77 -1.66 0.23
CA LYS A 141 21.06 -2.28 0.57
C LYS A 141 21.23 -3.70 0.04
N ALA A 142 20.14 -4.42 -0.17
CA ALA A 142 20.16 -5.84 -0.50
C ALA A 142 19.85 -6.13 -1.98
N LEU A 143 19.14 -5.20 -2.65
CA LEU A 143 18.61 -5.39 -3.99
C LEU A 143 18.98 -4.22 -4.90
N ASP A 144 19.14 -4.48 -6.19
CA ASP A 144 19.35 -3.45 -7.21
C ASP A 144 18.01 -2.80 -7.57
N ILE A 145 17.71 -1.68 -6.92
CA ILE A 145 16.47 -0.91 -7.18
C ILE A 145 16.63 -0.06 -8.44
N SER A 146 15.64 -0.11 -9.31
CA SER A 146 15.60 0.66 -10.56
C SER A 146 15.45 2.15 -10.29
N TYR A 147 16.53 2.90 -10.54
CA TYR A 147 16.66 4.33 -10.23
C TYR A 147 17.41 5.07 -11.34
N ASP A 148 16.91 6.24 -11.71
CA ASP A 148 17.55 7.16 -12.65
C ASP A 148 17.89 8.50 -11.95
N GLU A 149 19.09 9.03 -12.16
CA GLU A 149 19.57 10.25 -11.50
C GLU A 149 18.70 11.50 -11.80
N HIS A 150 18.01 11.53 -12.94
CA HIS A 150 17.16 12.64 -13.34
C HIS A 150 15.68 12.40 -13.05
N LEU A 151 15.23 11.15 -13.15
CA LEU A 151 13.82 10.78 -13.03
C LEU A 151 13.47 10.26 -11.62
N GLY A 152 14.45 9.82 -10.83
CA GLY A 152 14.22 9.16 -9.56
C GLY A 152 13.89 7.67 -9.71
N TYR A 153 13.11 7.11 -8.80
CA TYR A 153 12.69 5.72 -8.85
C TYR A 153 11.78 5.45 -10.06
N LEU A 154 12.15 4.45 -10.86
CA LEU A 154 11.42 4.07 -12.06
C LEU A 154 10.27 3.14 -11.69
N THR A 155 9.05 3.62 -11.85
CA THR A 155 7.82 2.88 -11.52
C THR A 155 7.04 2.55 -12.79
N THR A 156 6.25 1.48 -12.74
CA THR A 156 5.40 1.04 -13.86
C THR A 156 4.37 2.12 -14.22
N CYS A 157 3.79 2.77 -13.21
CA CYS A 157 2.87 3.89 -13.43
C CYS A 157 3.63 5.21 -13.52
N PRO A 158 3.56 5.94 -14.66
CA PRO A 158 4.28 7.21 -14.83
C PRO A 158 3.96 8.27 -13.77
N THR A 159 2.77 8.21 -13.16
CA THR A 159 2.39 9.16 -12.09
C THR A 159 3.11 8.92 -10.76
N ASN A 160 3.81 7.80 -10.60
CA ASN A 160 4.58 7.47 -9.41
C ASN A 160 6.09 7.70 -9.61
N ILE A 161 6.57 7.95 -10.84
CA ILE A 161 7.98 8.23 -11.14
C ILE A 161 8.47 9.40 -10.29
N GLY A 162 9.69 9.29 -9.78
CA GLY A 162 10.31 10.27 -8.88
C GLY A 162 10.54 9.67 -7.51
N THR A 163 9.81 10.10 -6.51
CA THR A 163 9.92 9.54 -5.15
C THR A 163 9.30 8.15 -5.03
N GLY A 164 8.43 7.76 -5.96
CA GLY A 164 7.60 6.57 -5.85
C GLY A 164 6.63 6.61 -4.66
N MET A 165 6.50 7.78 -4.01
CA MET A 165 5.77 7.94 -2.76
C MET A 165 4.32 8.40 -3.01
N ARG A 166 3.42 7.84 -2.21
CA ARG A 166 2.04 8.31 -2.11
C ARG A 166 1.62 8.36 -0.65
N ALA A 167 1.32 9.57 -0.17
CA ALA A 167 0.77 9.80 1.15
C ALA A 167 -0.76 9.91 1.09
N SER A 168 -1.48 9.31 2.02
CA SER A 168 -2.94 9.39 2.07
C SER A 168 -3.48 9.43 3.50
N VAL A 169 -4.59 10.14 3.66
CA VAL A 169 -5.34 10.24 4.92
C VAL A 169 -6.78 9.83 4.65
N MET A 170 -7.30 8.93 5.46
CA MET A 170 -8.69 8.48 5.40
C MET A 170 -9.55 9.30 6.36
N LEU A 171 -10.62 9.90 5.84
CA LEU A 171 -11.47 10.81 6.56
C LEU A 171 -12.91 10.31 6.62
N HIS A 172 -13.56 10.44 7.79
CA HIS A 172 -14.98 10.19 7.97
C HIS A 172 -15.73 11.54 8.00
N LEU A 173 -16.49 11.84 6.96
CA LEU A 173 -17.11 13.15 6.71
C LEU A 173 -18.63 13.06 6.48
N PRO A 174 -19.42 12.49 7.43
CA PRO A 174 -20.85 12.27 7.23
C PRO A 174 -21.62 13.57 7.02
N GLY A 175 -21.31 14.63 7.75
CA GLY A 175 -21.99 15.92 7.61
C GLY A 175 -21.85 16.53 6.22
N LEU A 176 -20.66 16.47 5.62
CA LEU A 176 -20.42 17.00 4.28
C LEU A 176 -21.12 16.17 3.20
N SER A 177 -21.18 14.87 3.40
CA SER A 177 -21.88 13.94 2.51
C SER A 177 -23.39 14.19 2.53
N ILE A 178 -24.00 14.28 3.70
CA ILE A 178 -25.43 14.57 3.89
C ILE A 178 -25.80 15.94 3.29
N MET A 179 -24.98 16.95 3.49
CA MET A 179 -25.16 18.29 2.91
C MET A 179 -24.88 18.38 1.41
N LYS A 180 -24.48 17.28 0.75
CA LYS A 180 -24.10 17.22 -0.69
C LYS A 180 -23.02 18.23 -1.07
N ARG A 181 -22.11 18.59 -0.15
CA ARG A 181 -21.03 19.57 -0.38
C ARG A 181 -19.72 18.95 -0.81
N MET A 182 -19.64 17.61 -0.90
CA MET A 182 -18.42 16.87 -1.22
C MET A 182 -17.77 17.29 -2.54
N ASN A 183 -18.58 17.47 -3.61
CA ASN A 183 -18.04 17.84 -4.93
C ASN A 183 -17.36 19.22 -4.90
N ARG A 184 -17.91 20.19 -4.18
CA ARG A 184 -17.33 21.52 -4.05
C ARG A 184 -16.00 21.49 -3.30
N ILE A 185 -15.92 20.68 -2.25
CA ILE A 185 -14.69 20.50 -1.45
C ILE A 185 -13.66 19.77 -2.29
N ALA A 186 -14.03 18.69 -3.02
CA ALA A 186 -13.16 17.97 -3.91
C ALA A 186 -12.50 18.90 -4.96
N GLN A 187 -13.28 19.75 -5.60
CA GLN A 187 -12.77 20.75 -6.56
C GLN A 187 -11.75 21.71 -5.91
N THR A 188 -12.00 22.14 -4.68
CA THR A 188 -11.11 23.04 -3.96
C THR A 188 -9.80 22.33 -3.60
N ILE A 189 -9.88 21.12 -3.07
CA ILE A 189 -8.73 20.30 -2.65
C ILE A 189 -7.85 19.93 -3.84
N ASN A 190 -8.44 19.59 -4.99
CA ASN A 190 -7.71 19.29 -6.21
C ASN A 190 -6.83 20.47 -6.69
N ARG A 191 -7.24 21.72 -6.44
CA ARG A 191 -6.44 22.92 -6.77
C ARG A 191 -5.16 23.02 -5.93
N PHE A 192 -5.10 22.35 -4.78
CA PHE A 192 -3.91 22.27 -3.93
C PHE A 192 -3.06 21.03 -4.22
N GLY A 193 -3.30 20.32 -5.33
CA GLY A 193 -2.53 19.14 -5.72
C GLY A 193 -2.93 17.84 -5.02
N PHE A 194 -4.04 17.84 -4.27
CA PHE A 194 -4.54 16.62 -3.64
C PHE A 194 -5.62 15.95 -4.52
N THR A 195 -5.69 14.63 -4.44
CA THR A 195 -6.72 13.83 -5.12
C THR A 195 -7.61 13.14 -4.10
N ILE A 196 -8.93 13.20 -4.31
CA ILE A 196 -9.90 12.47 -3.51
C ILE A 196 -10.26 11.18 -4.24
N ARG A 197 -10.20 10.04 -3.51
CA ARG A 197 -10.57 8.72 -4.01
C ARG A 197 -11.44 7.98 -2.99
N GLY A 198 -12.16 6.96 -3.44
CA GLY A 198 -12.85 6.04 -2.54
C GLY A 198 -11.86 5.16 -1.75
N ILE A 199 -12.38 4.36 -0.82
CA ILE A 199 -11.62 3.56 0.13
C ILE A 199 -10.58 2.65 -0.54
N TYR A 200 -10.90 2.07 -1.69
CA TYR A 200 -10.04 1.12 -2.42
C TYR A 200 -9.19 1.75 -3.54
N GLY A 201 -9.23 3.07 -3.73
CA GLY A 201 -8.39 3.75 -4.71
C GLY A 201 -9.13 4.22 -5.96
N GLU A 202 -8.43 4.22 -7.12
CA GLU A 202 -8.93 4.72 -8.40
C GLU A 202 -10.18 3.96 -8.86
N GLY A 203 -11.20 4.70 -9.31
CA GLY A 203 -12.45 4.11 -9.80
C GLY A 203 -13.38 3.53 -8.72
N SER A 204 -12.95 3.48 -7.46
CA SER A 204 -13.83 3.02 -6.39
C SER A 204 -14.88 4.08 -6.04
N GLN A 205 -16.14 3.64 -5.92
CA GLN A 205 -17.22 4.53 -5.46
C GLN A 205 -16.94 4.97 -4.02
N VAL A 206 -17.32 6.21 -3.71
CA VAL A 206 -17.32 6.71 -2.33
C VAL A 206 -18.43 5.96 -1.59
N TYR A 207 -18.06 4.89 -0.87
CA TYR A 207 -19.00 4.15 -0.05
C TYR A 207 -19.23 4.88 1.27
N GLY A 208 -20.46 5.25 1.51
CA GLY A 208 -20.85 5.94 2.75
C GLY A 208 -20.23 7.34 2.85
N HIS A 209 -19.60 7.61 3.99
CA HIS A 209 -19.07 8.93 4.35
C HIS A 209 -17.54 8.95 4.49
N ILE A 210 -16.85 7.92 3.94
CA ILE A 210 -15.40 7.74 4.06
C ILE A 210 -14.72 8.12 2.75
N LEU A 211 -13.70 8.95 2.85
CA LEU A 211 -12.88 9.42 1.73
C LEU A 211 -11.40 9.23 2.02
N SER A 212 -10.63 8.95 0.98
CA SER A 212 -9.17 9.00 1.03
C SER A 212 -8.67 10.25 0.31
N LEU A 213 -7.97 11.10 1.05
CA LEU A 213 -7.25 12.25 0.51
C LEU A 213 -5.82 11.80 0.21
N ILE A 214 -5.36 11.99 -1.03
CA ILE A 214 -4.06 11.49 -1.51
C ILE A 214 -3.24 12.65 -2.05
N HIS A 215 -1.96 12.69 -1.67
CA HIS A 215 -0.92 13.51 -2.26
C HIS A 215 0.13 12.59 -2.90
N ILE A 216 0.58 12.93 -4.13
CA ILE A 216 1.57 12.18 -4.91
C ILE A 216 2.80 13.04 -5.08
#